data_ca7c80770d58221ef99e3208c5f64e31
#
_entry.id   ca7c80770d58221ef99e3208c5f64e31
#
_cell.length_a   1.000
_cell.length_b   1.000
_cell.length_c   1.000
_cell.angle_alpha   90.00
_cell.angle_beta   90.00
_cell.angle_gamma   90.00
#
_symmetry.space_group_name_H-M   'P 1'
#
loop_
_entity.id
_entity.type
_entity.pdbx_description
1 polymer ?
#
loop_
_entity_poly.entity_id
_entity_poly.type
_entity_poly.pdbx_seq_one_letter_code
_entity_poly.pdbx_strand_id
1 'polypeptide(L)'
;GSRGWSDRSAWSIDTWLVDNLIPMLERLKKDKHGTPISMFRKKDGVDKDGNPTDRADRLAEQRWDDMLGEIIYGLKCARALQELDYDYKDKNKTKLLNKRVKRTFNLIGKHLFNLWD
;
A
#
# COMPACT_ATOMS: atom_id res chain seq x y z
N GLY A 1 -14.50 22.88 1.81
CA GLY A 1 -13.78 24.07 1.41
C GLY A 1 -12.84 23.81 0.26
N SER A 2 -12.27 24.86 -0.26
CA SER A 2 -11.35 24.80 -1.40
C SER A 2 -10.06 24.04 -1.10
N ARG A 3 -9.74 23.84 0.16
CA ARG A 3 -8.50 23.15 0.59
C ARG A 3 -8.55 21.63 0.45
N GLY A 4 -9.71 21.04 0.24
CA GLY A 4 -9.85 19.58 0.17
C GLY A 4 -9.73 18.87 1.51
N TRP A 5 -9.62 19.60 2.62
CA TRP A 5 -9.55 19.05 3.97
C TRP A 5 -10.15 20.04 4.96
N SER A 6 -10.58 19.56 6.12
CA SER A 6 -11.16 20.37 7.18
C SER A 6 -10.11 20.70 8.24
N ASP A 7 -10.40 21.68 9.12
CA ASP A 7 -9.51 21.98 10.25
C ASP A 7 -9.34 20.77 11.16
N ARG A 8 -10.39 19.96 11.30
CA ARG A 8 -10.31 18.70 12.07
C ARG A 8 -9.31 17.73 11.47
N SER A 9 -9.25 17.63 10.14
CA SER A 9 -8.27 16.78 9.46
C SER A 9 -6.86 17.26 9.71
N ALA A 10 -6.64 18.57 9.81
CA ALA A 10 -5.32 19.13 10.12
C ALA A 10 -4.83 18.73 11.52
N TRP A 11 -5.73 18.47 12.47
CA TRP A 11 -5.36 18.05 13.82
C TRP A 11 -5.18 16.54 13.93
N SER A 12 -5.67 15.77 12.97
CA SER A 12 -5.62 14.30 12.97
C SER A 12 -5.18 13.80 11.62
N ILE A 13 -4.01 14.24 11.15
CA ILE A 13 -3.47 13.91 9.83
C ILE A 13 -3.31 12.38 9.69
N ASP A 14 -2.83 11.71 10.72
CA ASP A 14 -2.64 10.26 10.73
C ASP A 14 -3.96 9.51 10.49
N THR A 15 -5.01 9.89 11.17
CA THR A 15 -6.35 9.29 11.02
C THR A 15 -6.91 9.59 9.64
N TRP A 16 -6.83 10.85 9.22
CA TRP A 16 -7.29 11.26 7.89
C TRP A 16 -6.57 10.46 6.79
N LEU A 17 -5.25 10.35 6.90
CA LEU A 17 -4.42 9.66 5.91
C LEU A 17 -4.82 8.18 5.79
N VAL A 18 -4.90 7.48 6.91
CA VAL A 18 -5.24 6.05 6.93
C VAL A 18 -6.67 5.82 6.42
N ASP A 19 -7.63 6.63 6.89
CA ASP A 19 -9.03 6.48 6.51
C ASP A 19 -9.28 6.73 5.02
N ASN A 20 -8.46 7.54 4.39
CA ASN A 20 -8.60 7.83 2.97
C ASN A 20 -7.75 6.89 2.10
N LEU A 21 -6.55 6.54 2.52
CA LEU A 21 -5.68 5.67 1.73
C LEU A 21 -6.25 4.26 1.57
N ILE A 22 -6.84 3.70 2.62
CA ILE A 22 -7.35 2.33 2.55
C ILE A 22 -8.37 2.16 1.43
N PRO A 23 -9.49 2.92 1.39
CA PRO A 23 -10.47 2.73 0.32
C PRO A 23 -9.92 3.09 -1.06
N MET A 24 -9.04 4.09 -1.15
CA MET A 24 -8.43 4.47 -2.43
C MET A 24 -7.56 3.35 -2.98
N LEU A 25 -6.76 2.72 -2.13
CA LEU A 25 -5.89 1.60 -2.54
C LEU A 25 -6.69 0.33 -2.81
N GLU A 26 -7.76 0.09 -2.07
CA GLU A 26 -8.67 -1.04 -2.33
C GLU A 26 -9.30 -0.89 -3.72
N ARG A 27 -9.71 0.31 -4.08
CA ARG A 27 -10.26 0.59 -5.41
C ARG A 27 -9.19 0.42 -6.50
N LEU A 28 -7.99 0.94 -6.27
CA LEU A 28 -6.88 0.77 -7.22
C LEU A 28 -6.59 -0.71 -7.44
N LYS A 29 -6.50 -1.49 -6.36
CA LYS A 29 -6.22 -2.93 -6.44
C LYS A 29 -7.28 -3.67 -7.25
N LYS A 30 -8.54 -3.28 -7.09
CA LYS A 30 -9.67 -3.90 -7.80
C LYS A 30 -9.71 -3.51 -9.28
N ASP A 31 -9.51 -2.22 -9.58
CA ASP A 31 -9.78 -1.64 -10.90
C ASP A 31 -8.52 -1.30 -11.70
N LYS A 32 -7.33 -1.71 -11.24
CA LYS A 32 -6.09 -1.38 -11.93
C LYS A 32 -6.04 -1.92 -13.35
N HIS A 33 -5.50 -1.12 -14.26
CA HIS A 33 -5.40 -1.45 -15.67
C HIS A 33 -3.98 -1.74 -16.15
N GLY A 34 -2.97 -1.40 -15.36
CA GLY A 34 -1.58 -1.57 -15.74
C GLY A 34 -0.74 -2.16 -14.63
N THR A 35 0.48 -2.56 -14.99
CA THR A 35 1.45 -3.11 -14.05
C THR A 35 2.74 -2.29 -14.15
N PRO A 36 3.27 -1.79 -13.02
CA PRO A 36 4.54 -1.05 -13.05
C PRO A 36 5.68 -1.90 -13.57
N ILE A 37 6.56 -1.28 -14.33
CA ILE A 37 7.75 -1.93 -14.89
C ILE A 37 8.59 -2.60 -13.80
N SER A 38 8.65 -2.00 -12.61
CA SER A 38 9.41 -2.52 -11.48
C SER A 38 8.94 -3.91 -11.02
N MET A 39 7.75 -4.35 -11.42
CA MET A 39 7.21 -5.66 -11.07
C MET A 39 7.69 -6.77 -12.00
N PHE A 40 8.24 -6.42 -13.15
CA PHE A 40 8.75 -7.41 -14.13
C PHE A 40 10.14 -7.92 -13.76
N ARG A 41 10.37 -9.21 -14.01
CA ARG A 41 11.65 -9.87 -13.78
C ARG A 41 12.05 -10.61 -15.07
N LYS A 42 13.26 -10.40 -15.54
CA LYS A 42 13.78 -11.10 -16.75
C LYS A 42 13.74 -12.61 -16.58
N LYS A 43 13.96 -13.10 -15.36
CA LYS A 43 13.92 -14.53 -15.04
C LYS A 43 12.57 -15.19 -15.31
N ASP A 44 11.50 -14.40 -15.36
CA ASP A 44 10.15 -14.91 -15.61
C ASP A 44 9.87 -15.15 -17.08
N GLY A 45 10.74 -14.67 -17.96
CA GLY A 45 10.72 -14.90 -19.39
C GLY A 45 10.69 -13.64 -20.21
N VAL A 46 11.53 -13.60 -21.23
CA VAL A 46 11.53 -12.59 -22.28
C VAL A 46 11.50 -13.31 -23.63
N ASP A 47 10.82 -12.70 -24.61
CA ASP A 47 10.77 -13.24 -25.96
C ASP A 47 12.00 -12.83 -26.76
N LYS A 48 12.03 -13.21 -28.03
CA LYS A 48 13.16 -12.90 -28.94
C LYS A 48 13.40 -11.41 -29.15
N ASP A 49 12.36 -10.59 -28.95
CA ASP A 49 12.43 -9.14 -29.10
C ASP A 49 12.73 -8.43 -27.77
N GLY A 50 12.96 -9.17 -26.70
CA GLY A 50 13.27 -8.62 -25.41
C GLY A 50 12.03 -8.20 -24.60
N ASN A 51 10.84 -8.50 -25.07
CA ASN A 51 9.59 -8.17 -24.38
C ASN A 51 9.20 -9.27 -23.39
N PRO A 52 8.49 -8.92 -22.31
CA PRO A 52 8.01 -9.94 -21.38
C PRO A 52 7.09 -10.96 -22.05
N THR A 53 7.26 -12.22 -21.67
CA THR A 53 6.33 -13.29 -22.09
C THR A 53 5.00 -13.15 -21.34
N ASP A 54 3.98 -13.87 -21.81
CA ASP A 54 2.66 -13.90 -21.11
C ASP A 54 2.81 -14.35 -19.67
N ARG A 55 3.72 -15.31 -19.42
CA ARG A 55 4.02 -15.77 -18.06
C ARG A 55 4.60 -14.63 -17.22
N ALA A 56 5.56 -13.88 -17.78
CA ALA A 56 6.17 -12.76 -17.08
C ALA A 56 5.13 -11.67 -16.78
N ASP A 57 4.22 -11.40 -17.71
CA ASP A 57 3.12 -10.45 -17.49
C ASP A 57 2.23 -10.88 -16.32
N ARG A 58 1.84 -12.14 -16.28
CA ARG A 58 0.98 -12.65 -15.18
C ARG A 58 1.68 -12.58 -13.84
N LEU A 59 2.96 -12.93 -13.78
CA LEU A 59 3.73 -12.87 -12.54
C LEU A 59 3.94 -11.44 -12.05
N ALA A 60 4.19 -10.52 -12.96
CA ALA A 60 4.32 -9.09 -12.62
C ALA A 60 3.00 -8.53 -12.08
N GLU A 61 1.89 -8.86 -12.73
CA GLU A 61 0.57 -8.46 -12.31
C GLU A 61 0.24 -8.99 -10.91
N GLN A 62 0.58 -10.26 -10.65
CA GLN A 62 0.39 -10.86 -9.32
C GLN A 62 1.24 -10.17 -8.26
N ARG A 63 2.50 -9.83 -8.58
CA ARG A 63 3.37 -9.10 -7.64
C ARG A 63 2.78 -7.75 -7.27
N TRP A 64 2.23 -7.05 -8.26
CA TRP A 64 1.62 -5.75 -8.04
C TRP A 64 0.37 -5.87 -7.17
N ASP A 65 -0.48 -6.85 -7.47
CA ASP A 65 -1.67 -7.13 -6.68
C ASP A 65 -1.30 -7.46 -5.22
N ASP A 66 -0.31 -8.31 -5.03
CA ASP A 66 0.19 -8.69 -3.70
C ASP A 66 0.77 -7.47 -2.96
N MET A 67 1.50 -6.61 -3.67
CA MET A 67 2.09 -5.40 -3.09
C MET A 67 1.00 -4.46 -2.59
N LEU A 68 -0.02 -4.21 -3.39
CA LEU A 68 -1.16 -3.38 -2.98
C LEU A 68 -1.87 -3.98 -1.78
N GLY A 69 -2.06 -5.30 -1.78
CA GLY A 69 -2.66 -6.00 -0.63
C GLY A 69 -1.82 -5.87 0.64
N GLU A 70 -0.50 -5.92 0.51
CA GLU A 70 0.43 -5.76 1.63
C GLU A 70 0.35 -4.36 2.23
N ILE A 71 0.29 -3.35 1.37
CA ILE A 71 0.15 -1.95 1.80
C ILE A 71 -1.19 -1.75 2.51
N ILE A 72 -2.28 -2.25 1.94
CA ILE A 72 -3.61 -2.15 2.53
C ILE A 72 -3.64 -2.80 3.92
N TYR A 73 -3.08 -4.00 4.03
CA TYR A 73 -3.01 -4.70 5.32
C TYR A 73 -2.22 -3.88 6.35
N GLY A 74 -1.09 -3.31 5.94
CA GLY A 74 -0.27 -2.48 6.83
C GLY A 74 -0.99 -1.23 7.31
N LEU A 75 -1.80 -0.61 6.43
CA LEU A 75 -2.62 0.54 6.80
C LEU A 75 -3.73 0.14 7.78
N LYS A 76 -4.29 -1.06 7.63
CA LYS A 76 -5.26 -1.59 8.60
C LYS A 76 -4.60 -1.86 9.96
N CYS A 77 -3.32 -2.24 9.97
CA CYS A 77 -2.55 -2.33 11.21
C CYS A 77 -2.37 -0.96 11.86
N ALA A 78 -2.15 0.08 11.06
CA ALA A 78 -2.08 1.46 11.57
C ALA A 78 -3.41 1.87 12.19
N ARG A 79 -4.53 1.55 11.55
CA ARG A 79 -5.87 1.79 12.11
C ARG A 79 -6.04 1.07 13.44
N ALA A 80 -5.60 -0.17 13.54
CA ALA A 80 -5.67 -0.93 14.79
C ALA A 80 -4.89 -0.23 15.93
N LEU A 81 -3.71 0.33 15.61
CA LEU A 81 -2.93 1.09 16.58
C LEU A 81 -3.66 2.35 17.04
N GLN A 82 -4.30 3.06 16.09
CA GLN A 82 -5.05 4.29 16.40
C GLN A 82 -6.24 4.01 17.31
N GLU A 83 -6.78 2.80 17.27
CA GLU A 83 -7.94 2.39 18.05
C GLU A 83 -7.56 1.80 19.42
N LEU A 84 -6.26 1.59 19.69
CA LEU A 84 -5.83 1.07 20.98
C LEU A 84 -5.98 2.13 22.07
N ASP A 85 -6.40 1.67 23.26
CA ASP A 85 -6.46 2.53 24.45
C ASP A 85 -5.06 2.97 24.87
N TYR A 86 -4.97 4.17 25.43
CA TYR A 86 -3.71 4.72 25.95
C TYR A 86 -3.03 3.78 26.95
N ASP A 87 -3.82 3.06 27.74
CA ASP A 87 -3.35 2.13 28.77
C ASP A 87 -3.18 0.69 28.27
N TYR A 88 -3.18 0.48 26.96
CA TYR A 88 -3.04 -0.86 26.39
C TYR A 88 -1.73 -1.51 26.86
N LYS A 89 -1.85 -2.67 27.52
CA LYS A 89 -0.74 -3.29 28.24
C LYS A 89 0.13 -4.21 27.41
N ASP A 90 -0.35 -4.72 26.27
CA ASP A 90 0.44 -5.62 25.44
C ASP A 90 1.45 -4.83 24.60
N LYS A 91 2.60 -4.56 25.21
CA LYS A 91 3.68 -3.80 24.58
C LYS A 91 4.29 -4.53 23.39
N ASN A 92 4.28 -5.86 23.40
CA ASN A 92 4.80 -6.65 22.28
C ASN A 92 3.92 -6.51 21.05
N LYS A 93 2.60 -6.55 21.21
CA LYS A 93 1.66 -6.34 20.11
C LYS A 93 1.79 -4.94 19.52
N THR A 94 1.87 -3.93 20.38
CA THR A 94 2.06 -2.55 19.96
C THR A 94 3.35 -2.39 19.14
N LYS A 95 4.45 -3.00 19.62
CA LYS A 95 5.74 -2.96 18.94
C LYS A 95 5.69 -3.61 17.55
N LEU A 96 5.03 -4.76 17.44
CA LEU A 96 4.88 -5.46 16.16
C LEU A 96 4.06 -4.64 15.17
N LEU A 97 2.95 -4.06 15.63
CA LEU A 97 2.11 -3.20 14.78
C LEU A 97 2.88 -1.96 14.30
N ASN A 98 3.63 -1.32 15.19
CA ASN A 98 4.46 -0.16 14.83
C ASN A 98 5.50 -0.51 13.76
N LYS A 99 6.15 -1.65 13.90
CA LYS A 99 7.13 -2.15 12.94
C LYS A 99 6.49 -2.37 11.58
N ARG A 100 5.29 -2.95 11.56
CA ARG A 100 4.55 -3.17 10.33
C ARG A 100 4.15 -1.86 9.67
N VAL A 101 3.71 -0.88 10.45
CA VAL A 101 3.35 0.45 9.92
C VAL A 101 4.55 1.11 9.26
N LYS A 102 5.71 1.08 9.89
CA LYS A 102 6.94 1.65 9.31
C LYS A 102 7.29 0.99 7.98
N ARG A 103 7.22 -0.33 7.92
CA ARG A 103 7.46 -1.08 6.68
C ARG A 103 6.47 -0.67 5.60
N THR A 104 5.20 -0.49 5.97
CA THR A 104 4.14 -0.10 5.04
C THR A 104 4.41 1.26 4.41
N PHE A 105 4.80 2.26 5.21
CA PHE A 105 5.11 3.59 4.68
C PHE A 105 6.41 3.61 3.87
N ASN A 106 7.35 2.73 4.15
CA ASN A 106 8.50 2.53 3.28
C ASN A 106 8.08 1.98 1.91
N LEU A 107 7.13 1.04 1.89
CA LEU A 107 6.59 0.52 0.62
C LEU A 107 5.80 1.59 -0.14
N ILE A 108 5.01 2.38 0.55
CA ILE A 108 4.28 3.50 -0.07
C ILE A 108 5.27 4.48 -0.71
N GLY A 109 6.32 4.85 0.03
CA GLY A 109 7.35 5.73 -0.48
C GLY A 109 8.07 5.17 -1.71
N LYS A 110 8.40 3.88 -1.68
CA LYS A 110 9.07 3.20 -2.78
C LYS A 110 8.22 3.16 -4.06
N HIS A 111 6.90 3.01 -3.91
CA HIS A 111 5.97 2.82 -5.03
C HIS A 111 5.05 4.01 -5.26
N LEU A 112 5.32 5.14 -4.63
CA LEU A 112 4.42 6.30 -4.65
C LEU A 112 3.96 6.69 -6.06
N PHE A 113 4.89 6.78 -6.99
CA PHE A 113 4.58 7.23 -8.35
C PHE A 113 3.93 6.16 -9.23
N ASN A 114 3.73 4.96 -8.69
CA ASN A 114 2.98 3.89 -9.34
C ASN A 114 1.57 3.73 -8.77
N LEU A 115 1.21 4.51 -7.74
CA LEU A 115 -0.08 4.42 -7.06
C LEU A 115 -1.14 5.27 -7.78
N TRP A 116 -1.34 4.97 -9.06
CA TRP A 116 -2.36 5.60 -9.88
C TRP A 116 -2.85 4.63 -10.94
N ASP A 117 -3.98 4.97 -11.57
CA ASP A 117 -4.56 4.11 -12.60
C ASP A 117 -4.93 4.90 -13.85
#